data_d0b545058bd88ea52af1e2c08a8aac08
#
_entry.id   d0b545058bd88ea52af1e2c08a8aac08
#
_cell.length_a   1.000
_cell.length_b   1.000
_cell.length_c   1.000
_cell.angle_alpha   90.00
_cell.angle_beta   90.00
_cell.angle_gamma   90.00
#
_symmetry.space_group_name_H-M   'P 1'
#
loop_
_entity.id
_entity.type
_entity.pdbx_description
1 polymer ?
#
loop_
_entity_poly.entity_id
_entity_poly.type
_entity_poly.pdbx_seq_one_letter_code
_entity_poly.pdbx_strand_id
1 'polypeptide(L)'
;IGSRSREFVSQSDWIAGLAAWRLGDCAVAAEHFQHVANSSVAGDWTAAAGAYWAARSYLACRQPDQVSPMLKKAASFDKTFYGILAARQLGIDSNFDWSVPDFTDANYREIRGLSSVHRAIALAQVGENTLADQELSTAWAQTRDSQHHSLLGLAARLGLAATQLNIGRIEEQKRIASLDSSLYPVPYITPDGGYTLDRALLFGMIRQESAFNSWAKSGVGARGLMQLMMGAAGDMSQNRRLQRIKLDDPRYNMFLGQKYMKTMLGKQFADGNLFKSLTAYNAGPGNMQKWVKSTNFRDDPLLYIESIPARETRIYIERVLSNMWIYRMRMGQDIPTLDAVASGSWPIYQGQDNIQTAQNNN
;
A
#
# COMPACT_ATOMS: atom_id res chain seq x y z
N ILE A 1 -29.94 -11.75 13.37
CA ILE A 1 -29.38 -11.57 12.00
C ILE A 1 -27.88 -11.33 12.20
N GLY A 2 -27.05 -12.32 11.81
CA GLY A 2 -25.62 -12.30 12.09
C GLY A 2 -24.85 -11.21 11.33
N SER A 3 -23.59 -10.93 11.75
CA SER A 3 -22.72 -9.90 11.17
C SER A 3 -22.55 -10.03 9.64
N ARG A 4 -22.54 -11.24 9.10
CA ARG A 4 -22.45 -11.51 7.66
C ARG A 4 -23.59 -10.90 6.85
N SER A 5 -24.84 -10.95 7.33
CA SER A 5 -25.98 -10.37 6.61
C SER A 5 -25.92 -8.83 6.52
N ARG A 6 -25.34 -8.17 7.52
CA ARG A 6 -25.15 -6.70 7.52
C ARG A 6 -24.00 -6.26 6.60
N GLU A 7 -22.96 -7.07 6.46
CA GLU A 7 -21.89 -6.81 5.49
C GLU A 7 -22.41 -6.87 4.05
N PHE A 8 -23.29 -7.81 3.73
CA PHE A 8 -23.95 -7.87 2.43
C PHE A 8 -24.81 -6.64 2.14
N VAL A 9 -25.44 -6.02 3.14
CA VAL A 9 -26.21 -4.79 2.97
C VAL A 9 -25.29 -3.65 2.52
N SER A 10 -24.14 -3.44 3.19
CA SER A 10 -23.18 -2.41 2.78
C SER A 10 -22.62 -2.63 1.37
N GLN A 11 -22.40 -3.89 0.96
CA GLN A 11 -21.98 -4.21 -0.41
C GLN A 11 -23.07 -3.93 -1.43
N SER A 12 -24.34 -4.20 -1.10
CA SER A 12 -25.49 -3.91 -1.96
C SER A 12 -25.66 -2.41 -2.15
N ASP A 13 -25.58 -1.62 -1.07
CA ASP A 13 -25.61 -0.16 -1.14
C ASP A 13 -24.46 0.40 -1.98
N TRP A 14 -23.23 -0.16 -1.82
CA TRP A 14 -22.10 0.24 -2.63
C TRP A 14 -22.36 0.04 -4.13
N ILE A 15 -22.87 -1.12 -4.52
CA ILE A 15 -23.19 -1.45 -5.92
C ILE A 15 -24.33 -0.56 -6.44
N ALA A 16 -25.37 -0.35 -5.64
CA ALA A 16 -26.50 0.51 -6.01
C ALA A 16 -26.07 1.97 -6.19
N GLY A 17 -25.22 2.48 -5.30
CA GLY A 17 -24.64 3.82 -5.40
C GLY A 17 -23.81 3.99 -6.69
N LEU A 18 -22.94 3.02 -7.01
CA LEU A 18 -22.17 3.05 -8.27
C LEU A 18 -23.07 2.95 -9.53
N ALA A 19 -24.16 2.18 -9.46
CA ALA A 19 -25.11 2.08 -10.57
C ALA A 19 -25.84 3.42 -10.77
N ALA A 20 -26.37 4.01 -9.69
CA ALA A 20 -27.01 5.33 -9.72
C ALA A 20 -26.07 6.43 -10.24
N TRP A 21 -24.82 6.44 -9.76
CA TRP A 21 -23.78 7.35 -10.26
C TRP A 21 -23.58 7.22 -11.77
N ARG A 22 -23.49 5.97 -12.28
CA ARG A 22 -23.38 5.72 -13.73
C ARG A 22 -24.60 6.14 -14.53
N LEU A 23 -25.78 6.12 -13.94
CA LEU A 23 -27.02 6.60 -14.55
C LEU A 23 -27.17 8.13 -14.49
N GLY A 24 -26.32 8.81 -13.71
CA GLY A 24 -26.38 10.25 -13.48
C GLY A 24 -27.40 10.65 -12.40
N ASP A 25 -27.94 9.66 -11.67
CA ASP A 25 -28.83 9.91 -10.54
C ASP A 25 -28.01 10.17 -9.27
N CYS A 26 -27.59 11.43 -9.14
CA CYS A 26 -26.75 11.84 -8.03
C CYS A 26 -27.46 11.76 -6.68
N ALA A 27 -28.77 11.88 -6.61
CA ALA A 27 -29.53 11.84 -5.36
C ALA A 27 -29.56 10.41 -4.80
N VAL A 28 -29.94 9.44 -5.62
CA VAL A 28 -29.94 8.02 -5.25
C VAL A 28 -28.51 7.54 -4.96
N ALA A 29 -27.53 7.99 -5.74
CA ALA A 29 -26.13 7.66 -5.48
C ALA A 29 -25.67 8.17 -4.10
N ALA A 30 -25.99 9.42 -3.75
CA ALA A 30 -25.64 10.01 -2.46
C ALA A 30 -26.24 9.24 -1.29
N GLU A 31 -27.52 8.86 -1.37
CA GLU A 31 -28.23 8.10 -0.33
C GLU A 31 -27.53 6.76 -0.08
N HIS A 32 -27.30 5.96 -1.13
CA HIS A 32 -26.66 4.65 -1.01
C HIS A 32 -25.22 4.75 -0.47
N PHE A 33 -24.42 5.68 -0.97
CA PHE A 33 -23.04 5.87 -0.46
C PHE A 33 -23.03 6.37 0.98
N GLN A 34 -23.99 7.20 1.39
CA GLN A 34 -24.13 7.62 2.78
C GLN A 34 -24.52 6.45 3.70
N HIS A 35 -25.35 5.52 3.24
CA HIS A 35 -25.64 4.29 3.98
C HIS A 35 -24.37 3.46 4.20
N VAL A 36 -23.52 3.31 3.16
CA VAL A 36 -22.22 2.65 3.30
C VAL A 36 -21.34 3.38 4.33
N ALA A 37 -21.25 4.71 4.23
CA ALA A 37 -20.44 5.53 5.14
C ALA A 37 -20.88 5.42 6.61
N ASN A 38 -22.18 5.21 6.86
CA ASN A 38 -22.78 5.14 8.20
C ASN A 38 -22.93 3.71 8.73
N SER A 39 -22.56 2.70 7.94
CA SER A 39 -22.69 1.30 8.34
C SER A 39 -21.73 0.94 9.47
N SER A 40 -22.27 0.47 10.58
CA SER A 40 -21.49 0.03 11.75
C SER A 40 -20.67 -1.25 11.52
N VAL A 41 -20.89 -1.93 10.40
CA VAL A 41 -20.19 -3.16 10.01
C VAL A 41 -19.26 -2.96 8.83
N ALA A 42 -19.23 -1.77 8.22
CA ALA A 42 -18.25 -1.42 7.20
C ALA A 42 -16.89 -1.22 7.88
N GLY A 43 -15.85 -1.87 7.34
CA GLY A 43 -14.48 -1.55 7.75
C GLY A 43 -14.08 -0.15 7.25
N ASP A 44 -13.04 0.42 7.84
CA ASP A 44 -12.57 1.80 7.61
C ASP A 44 -12.42 2.16 6.13
N TRP A 45 -11.89 1.25 5.31
CA TRP A 45 -11.72 1.45 3.86
C TRP A 45 -13.05 1.63 3.14
N THR A 46 -14.03 0.80 3.48
CA THR A 46 -15.37 0.85 2.87
C THR A 46 -16.14 2.08 3.35
N ALA A 47 -16.04 2.40 4.65
CA ALA A 47 -16.68 3.59 5.21
C ALA A 47 -16.10 4.88 4.64
N ALA A 48 -14.76 4.97 4.50
CA ALA A 48 -14.09 6.09 3.85
C ALA A 48 -14.52 6.25 2.39
N ALA A 49 -14.56 5.14 1.64
CA ALA A 49 -15.04 5.14 0.25
C ALA A 49 -16.48 5.63 0.15
N GLY A 50 -17.39 5.10 0.98
CA GLY A 50 -18.79 5.53 1.03
C GLY A 50 -18.93 7.02 1.30
N ALA A 51 -18.20 7.54 2.29
CA ALA A 51 -18.25 8.96 2.64
C ALA A 51 -17.71 9.85 1.50
N TYR A 52 -16.59 9.46 0.89
CA TYR A 52 -16.01 10.21 -0.23
C TYR A 52 -16.92 10.23 -1.46
N TRP A 53 -17.49 9.08 -1.83
CA TRP A 53 -18.42 9.00 -2.97
C TRP A 53 -19.76 9.67 -2.68
N ALA A 54 -20.24 9.68 -1.43
CA ALA A 54 -21.39 10.50 -1.02
C ALA A 54 -21.12 11.98 -1.21
N ALA A 55 -19.91 12.47 -0.79
CA ALA A 55 -19.52 13.86 -1.00
C ALA A 55 -19.50 14.24 -2.49
N ARG A 56 -18.94 13.38 -3.35
CA ARG A 56 -18.96 13.57 -4.81
C ARG A 56 -20.39 13.64 -5.36
N SER A 57 -21.27 12.77 -4.87
CA SER A 57 -22.66 12.72 -5.31
C SER A 57 -23.44 13.97 -4.88
N TYR A 58 -23.25 14.44 -3.65
CA TYR A 58 -23.83 15.70 -3.18
C TYR A 58 -23.34 16.90 -3.98
N LEU A 59 -22.04 16.93 -4.32
CA LEU A 59 -21.49 17.97 -5.17
C LEU A 59 -22.15 17.98 -6.56
N ALA A 60 -22.30 16.79 -7.17
CA ALA A 60 -22.98 16.66 -8.46
C ALA A 60 -24.46 17.08 -8.41
N CYS A 61 -25.14 16.85 -7.28
CA CYS A 61 -26.49 17.29 -7.00
C CYS A 61 -26.61 18.78 -6.59
N ARG A 62 -25.53 19.54 -6.59
CA ARG A 62 -25.48 20.94 -6.14
C ARG A 62 -25.97 21.15 -4.69
N GLN A 63 -25.62 20.20 -3.81
CA GLN A 63 -25.89 20.25 -2.37
C GLN A 63 -24.59 20.46 -1.56
N PRO A 64 -23.97 21.66 -1.63
CA PRO A 64 -22.64 21.91 -1.08
C PRO A 64 -22.56 21.74 0.44
N ASP A 65 -23.68 21.97 1.15
CA ASP A 65 -23.75 21.85 2.61
C ASP A 65 -23.48 20.43 3.10
N GLN A 66 -23.73 19.42 2.26
CA GLN A 66 -23.51 17.99 2.57
C GLN A 66 -22.09 17.53 2.20
N VAL A 67 -21.38 18.26 1.36
CA VAL A 67 -20.05 17.86 0.85
C VAL A 67 -19.01 17.84 1.96
N SER A 68 -18.84 18.96 2.67
CA SER A 68 -17.81 19.09 3.72
C SER A 68 -18.00 18.09 4.88
N PRO A 69 -19.22 17.84 5.41
CA PRO A 69 -19.41 16.79 6.42
C PRO A 69 -18.97 15.40 5.95
N MET A 70 -19.30 15.03 4.71
CA MET A 70 -18.92 13.73 4.16
C MET A 70 -17.42 13.62 3.90
N LEU A 71 -16.77 14.66 3.39
CA LEU A 71 -15.31 14.70 3.25
C LEU A 71 -14.60 14.61 4.61
N LYS A 72 -15.08 15.34 5.63
CA LYS A 72 -14.52 15.25 7.00
C LYS A 72 -14.65 13.84 7.57
N LYS A 73 -15.78 13.19 7.30
CA LYS A 73 -15.97 11.78 7.69
C LYS A 73 -15.00 10.85 6.97
N ALA A 74 -14.80 11.01 5.65
CA ALA A 74 -13.81 10.24 4.92
C ALA A 74 -12.39 10.48 5.46
N ALA A 75 -12.01 11.75 5.69
CA ALA A 75 -10.71 12.15 6.18
C ALA A 75 -10.37 11.63 7.59
N SER A 76 -11.38 11.26 8.40
CA SER A 76 -11.13 10.63 9.71
C SER A 76 -10.52 9.22 9.61
N PHE A 77 -10.49 8.62 8.42
CA PHE A 77 -9.84 7.35 8.10
C PHE A 77 -8.50 7.60 7.39
N ASP A 78 -7.59 8.25 8.04
CA ASP A 78 -6.36 8.89 7.54
C ASP A 78 -5.36 7.96 6.81
N LYS A 79 -5.45 6.64 7.00
CA LYS A 79 -4.60 5.62 6.35
C LYS A 79 -5.26 4.95 5.15
N THR A 80 -6.45 5.39 4.77
CA THR A 80 -7.19 4.83 3.64
C THR A 80 -7.05 5.71 2.38
N PHE A 81 -7.20 5.12 1.21
CA PHE A 81 -7.09 5.82 -0.06
C PHE A 81 -8.05 7.03 -0.14
N TYR A 82 -9.33 6.80 0.13
CA TYR A 82 -10.33 7.86 0.09
C TYR A 82 -10.23 8.83 1.27
N GLY A 83 -9.71 8.37 2.42
CA GLY A 83 -9.43 9.24 3.56
C GLY A 83 -8.33 10.25 3.28
N ILE A 84 -7.22 9.81 2.68
CA ILE A 84 -6.11 10.68 2.27
C ILE A 84 -6.58 11.67 1.20
N LEU A 85 -7.37 11.22 0.22
CA LEU A 85 -7.94 12.10 -0.81
C LEU A 85 -8.85 13.18 -0.21
N ALA A 86 -9.71 12.80 0.73
CA ALA A 86 -10.61 13.72 1.40
C ALA A 86 -9.84 14.75 2.25
N ALA A 87 -8.83 14.32 3.00
CA ALA A 87 -7.95 15.22 3.75
C ALA A 87 -7.28 16.23 2.83
N ARG A 88 -6.75 15.78 1.67
CA ARG A 88 -6.12 16.66 0.68
C ARG A 88 -7.08 17.69 0.11
N GLN A 89 -8.32 17.29 -0.22
CA GLN A 89 -9.36 18.21 -0.71
C GLN A 89 -9.78 19.26 0.33
N LEU A 90 -9.74 18.89 1.61
CA LEU A 90 -10.06 19.80 2.73
C LEU A 90 -8.88 20.67 3.16
N GLY A 91 -7.67 20.45 2.62
CA GLY A 91 -6.45 21.12 3.08
C GLY A 91 -6.05 20.70 4.49
N ILE A 92 -6.42 19.48 4.92
CA ILE A 92 -6.05 18.93 6.23
C ILE A 92 -4.72 18.20 6.08
N ASP A 93 -3.74 18.61 6.88
CA ASP A 93 -2.45 17.94 6.96
C ASP A 93 -2.60 16.62 7.75
N SER A 94 -1.91 15.59 7.27
CA SER A 94 -1.85 14.31 7.96
C SER A 94 -0.97 14.42 9.22
N ASN A 95 -1.49 13.96 10.35
CA ASN A 95 -0.79 14.01 11.63
C ASN A 95 -0.20 12.65 11.99
N PHE A 96 0.71 12.13 11.15
CA PHE A 96 1.39 10.87 11.40
C PHE A 96 2.54 11.04 12.41
N ASP A 97 2.67 10.09 13.32
CA ASP A 97 3.80 10.01 14.25
C ASP A 97 4.96 9.21 13.64
N TRP A 98 5.95 9.93 13.14
CA TRP A 98 7.17 9.33 12.55
C TRP A 98 8.28 9.07 13.57
N SER A 99 8.04 9.26 14.86
CA SER A 99 9.01 8.93 15.88
C SER A 99 9.38 7.44 15.80
N VAL A 100 10.64 7.14 16.06
CA VAL A 100 11.16 5.76 16.03
C VAL A 100 11.30 5.31 17.48
N PRO A 101 10.88 4.08 17.81
CA PRO A 101 11.05 3.57 19.17
C PRO A 101 12.50 3.61 19.61
N ASP A 102 12.77 4.16 20.79
CA ASP A 102 14.10 4.12 21.38
C ASP A 102 14.53 2.69 21.66
N PHE A 103 15.83 2.44 21.47
CA PHE A 103 16.45 1.19 21.87
C PHE A 103 17.66 1.46 22.76
N THR A 104 17.46 1.35 24.05
CA THR A 104 18.41 1.64 25.12
C THR A 104 19.03 0.35 25.68
N ASP A 105 20.05 0.48 26.53
CA ASP A 105 20.61 -0.65 27.29
C ASP A 105 19.57 -1.31 28.21
N ALA A 106 18.58 -0.57 28.68
CA ALA A 106 17.47 -1.13 29.44
C ALA A 106 16.62 -2.05 28.58
N ASN A 107 16.24 -1.61 27.38
CA ASN A 107 15.50 -2.43 26.41
C ASN A 107 16.27 -3.69 26.01
N TYR A 108 17.58 -3.57 25.80
CA TYR A 108 18.42 -4.74 25.49
C TYR A 108 18.42 -5.75 26.65
N ARG A 109 18.53 -5.29 27.90
CA ARG A 109 18.51 -6.19 29.09
C ARG A 109 17.22 -7.01 29.18
N GLU A 110 16.09 -6.46 28.75
CA GLU A 110 14.79 -7.15 28.76
C GLU A 110 14.72 -8.34 27.78
N ILE A 111 15.42 -8.25 26.65
CA ILE A 111 15.32 -9.23 25.55
C ILE A 111 16.61 -10.04 25.31
N ARG A 112 17.73 -9.67 25.94
CA ARG A 112 19.02 -10.35 25.73
C ARG A 112 19.03 -11.84 26.13
N GLY A 113 18.08 -12.29 26.93
CA GLY A 113 17.96 -13.71 27.28
C GLY A 113 17.50 -14.60 26.12
N LEU A 114 17.05 -14.02 25.00
CA LEU A 114 16.55 -14.74 23.85
C LEU A 114 17.69 -15.00 22.84
N SER A 115 17.99 -16.26 22.56
CA SER A 115 19.02 -16.63 21.59
C SER A 115 18.75 -16.14 20.17
N SER A 116 17.46 -16.03 19.79
CA SER A 116 17.03 -15.44 18.51
C SER A 116 17.37 -13.96 18.40
N VAL A 117 17.33 -13.19 19.49
CA VAL A 117 17.77 -11.78 19.50
C VAL A 117 19.27 -11.68 19.19
N HIS A 118 20.09 -12.52 19.82
CA HIS A 118 21.53 -12.54 19.54
C HIS A 118 21.85 -12.91 18.10
N ARG A 119 21.15 -13.93 17.55
CA ARG A 119 21.32 -14.31 16.14
C ARG A 119 20.87 -13.21 15.20
N ALA A 120 19.74 -12.53 15.49
CA ALA A 120 19.28 -11.41 14.68
C ALA A 120 20.29 -10.28 14.62
N ILE A 121 20.89 -9.92 15.78
CA ILE A 121 21.92 -8.88 15.83
C ILE A 121 23.16 -9.30 15.03
N ALA A 122 23.66 -10.54 15.21
CA ALA A 122 24.84 -11.04 14.51
C ALA A 122 24.60 -11.11 12.99
N LEU A 123 23.43 -11.56 12.54
CA LEU A 123 23.06 -11.59 11.13
C LEU A 123 22.96 -10.17 10.52
N ALA A 124 22.37 -9.23 11.23
CA ALA A 124 22.29 -7.84 10.77
C ALA A 124 23.69 -7.19 10.64
N GLN A 125 24.63 -7.53 11.54
CA GLN A 125 26.02 -7.02 11.48
C GLN A 125 26.77 -7.49 10.22
N VAL A 126 26.43 -8.66 9.68
CA VAL A 126 27.03 -9.19 8.44
C VAL A 126 26.17 -8.90 7.19
N GLY A 127 25.12 -8.08 7.32
CA GLY A 127 24.26 -7.66 6.21
C GLY A 127 23.15 -8.67 5.83
N GLU A 128 23.01 -9.77 6.57
CA GLU A 128 21.98 -10.80 6.36
C GLU A 128 20.62 -10.38 6.96
N ASN A 129 20.14 -9.20 6.55
CA ASN A 129 18.95 -8.56 7.14
C ASN A 129 17.67 -9.42 7.03
N THR A 130 17.53 -10.20 5.96
CA THR A 130 16.39 -11.10 5.78
C THR A 130 16.35 -12.20 6.85
N LEU A 131 17.49 -12.81 7.13
CA LEU A 131 17.60 -13.84 8.16
C LEU A 131 17.49 -13.21 9.56
N ALA A 132 18.04 -12.01 9.75
CA ALA A 132 17.89 -11.24 10.97
C ALA A 132 16.40 -10.92 11.28
N ASP A 133 15.63 -10.53 10.28
CA ASP A 133 14.20 -10.24 10.40
C ASP A 133 13.41 -11.50 10.78
N GLN A 134 13.74 -12.65 10.20
CA GLN A 134 13.15 -13.94 10.54
C GLN A 134 13.44 -14.35 11.99
N GLU A 135 14.69 -14.21 12.43
CA GLU A 135 15.09 -14.50 13.81
C GLU A 135 14.37 -13.60 14.82
N LEU A 136 14.23 -12.32 14.51
CA LEU A 136 13.55 -11.38 15.39
C LEU A 136 12.03 -11.62 15.42
N SER A 137 11.43 -12.03 14.30
CA SER A 137 10.04 -12.46 14.24
C SER A 137 9.80 -13.73 15.08
N THR A 138 10.80 -14.62 15.15
CA THR A 138 10.76 -15.81 16.03
C THR A 138 10.85 -15.39 17.51
N ALA A 139 11.70 -14.39 17.82
CA ALA A 139 11.80 -13.84 19.17
C ALA A 139 10.44 -13.28 19.65
N TRP A 140 9.72 -12.58 18.78
CA TRP A 140 8.39 -12.06 19.07
C TRP A 140 7.44 -13.11 19.64
N ALA A 141 7.38 -14.29 19.05
CA ALA A 141 6.51 -15.37 19.49
C ALA A 141 6.86 -15.91 20.89
N GLN A 142 8.06 -15.62 21.40
CA GLN A 142 8.58 -16.07 22.69
C GLN A 142 8.54 -14.97 23.78
N THR A 143 8.12 -13.74 23.41
CA THR A 143 8.13 -12.58 24.31
C THR A 143 6.75 -12.31 24.92
N ARG A 144 6.76 -11.59 26.03
CA ARG A 144 5.57 -11.05 26.68
C ARG A 144 5.25 -9.68 26.09
N ASP A 145 4.00 -9.23 26.20
CA ASP A 145 3.56 -7.91 25.72
C ASP A 145 4.47 -6.77 26.23
N SER A 146 4.97 -6.86 27.46
CA SER A 146 5.88 -5.85 28.04
C SER A 146 7.23 -5.74 27.31
N GLN A 147 7.65 -6.77 26.59
CA GLN A 147 8.93 -6.81 25.85
C GLN A 147 8.78 -6.39 24.39
N HIS A 148 7.54 -6.22 23.91
CA HIS A 148 7.26 -5.91 22.52
C HIS A 148 7.86 -4.57 22.09
N HIS A 149 7.80 -3.56 22.96
CA HIS A 149 8.42 -2.26 22.68
C HIS A 149 9.95 -2.37 22.50
N SER A 150 10.60 -3.18 23.31
CA SER A 150 12.06 -3.42 23.18
C SER A 150 12.42 -4.17 21.89
N LEU A 151 11.59 -5.13 21.44
CA LEU A 151 11.77 -5.78 20.15
C LEU A 151 11.52 -4.84 18.98
N LEU A 152 10.49 -3.99 19.07
CA LEU A 152 10.19 -2.99 18.06
C LEU A 152 11.33 -1.99 17.91
N GLY A 153 11.87 -1.49 19.04
CA GLY A 153 13.05 -0.62 19.04
C GLY A 153 14.27 -1.25 18.40
N LEU A 154 14.55 -2.54 18.71
CA LEU A 154 15.62 -3.28 18.05
C LEU A 154 15.37 -3.45 16.56
N ALA A 155 14.16 -3.84 16.15
CA ALA A 155 13.78 -3.98 14.74
C ALA A 155 13.96 -2.67 13.96
N ALA A 156 13.56 -1.54 14.57
CA ALA A 156 13.73 -0.22 13.97
C ALA A 156 15.21 0.14 13.81
N ARG A 157 16.03 -0.09 14.85
CA ARG A 157 17.47 0.19 14.83
C ARG A 157 18.21 -0.64 13.79
N LEU A 158 17.79 -1.88 13.55
CA LEU A 158 18.40 -2.79 12.56
C LEU A 158 17.77 -2.67 11.16
N GLY A 159 16.73 -1.85 10.97
CA GLY A 159 16.03 -1.70 9.68
C GLY A 159 15.24 -2.94 9.24
N LEU A 160 14.78 -3.76 10.19
CA LEU A 160 14.06 -5.03 9.94
C LEU A 160 12.56 -4.74 9.73
N ALA A 161 12.19 -4.50 8.48
CA ALA A 161 10.90 -3.93 8.11
C ALA A 161 9.72 -4.89 8.32
N ALA A 162 9.88 -6.21 8.10
CA ALA A 162 8.79 -7.16 8.29
C ALA A 162 8.41 -7.26 9.76
N THR A 163 9.39 -7.34 10.66
CA THR A 163 9.15 -7.37 12.11
C THR A 163 8.51 -6.07 12.59
N GLN A 164 9.01 -4.89 12.17
CA GLN A 164 8.40 -3.60 12.54
C GLN A 164 6.92 -3.56 12.15
N LEU A 165 6.60 -3.89 10.89
CA LEU A 165 5.23 -3.85 10.39
C LEU A 165 4.31 -4.84 11.10
N ASN A 166 4.80 -6.05 11.39
CA ASN A 166 4.01 -7.06 12.09
C ASN A 166 3.68 -6.63 13.53
N ILE A 167 4.67 -6.12 14.26
CA ILE A 167 4.48 -5.61 15.62
C ILE A 167 3.52 -4.41 15.59
N GLY A 168 3.78 -3.42 14.75
CA GLY A 168 2.94 -2.22 14.64
C GLY A 168 1.47 -2.56 14.35
N ARG A 169 1.21 -3.51 13.44
CA ARG A 169 -0.16 -3.97 13.15
C ARG A 169 -0.85 -4.64 14.35
N ILE A 170 -0.12 -5.41 15.13
CA ILE A 170 -0.69 -6.05 16.33
C ILE A 170 -1.01 -5.00 17.40
N GLU A 171 -0.13 -4.03 17.60
CA GLU A 171 -0.36 -2.92 18.53
C GLU A 171 -1.56 -2.07 18.10
N GLU A 172 -1.66 -1.73 16.81
CA GLU A 172 -2.81 -1.02 16.24
C GLU A 172 -4.12 -1.79 16.46
N GLN A 173 -4.14 -3.11 16.22
CA GLN A 173 -5.32 -3.95 16.46
C GLN A 173 -5.72 -4.03 17.93
N LYS A 174 -4.74 -4.03 18.84
CA LYS A 174 -4.97 -3.98 20.29
C LYS A 174 -5.34 -2.58 20.78
N ARG A 175 -5.40 -1.58 19.90
CA ARG A 175 -5.59 -0.16 20.22
C ARG A 175 -4.53 0.38 21.22
N ILE A 176 -3.35 -0.19 21.20
CA ILE A 176 -2.17 0.37 21.83
C ILE A 176 -1.66 1.46 20.88
N ALA A 177 -1.19 2.58 21.42
CA ALA A 177 -0.62 3.64 20.61
C ALA A 177 0.57 3.09 19.79
N SER A 178 0.33 2.78 18.53
CA SER A 178 1.37 2.34 17.60
C SER A 178 1.94 3.55 16.88
N LEU A 179 3.27 3.57 16.73
CA LEU A 179 3.93 4.59 15.95
C LEU A 179 3.72 4.34 14.45
N ASP A 180 3.34 5.36 13.69
CA ASP A 180 3.18 5.23 12.24
C ASP A 180 4.49 4.82 11.55
N SER A 181 5.63 5.14 12.17
CA SER A 181 6.94 4.67 11.73
C SER A 181 7.05 3.15 11.66
N SER A 182 6.40 2.41 12.55
CA SER A 182 6.39 0.95 12.54
C SER A 182 5.44 0.37 11.50
N LEU A 183 4.33 1.06 11.21
CA LEU A 183 3.37 0.66 10.18
C LEU A 183 3.88 0.91 8.75
N TYR A 184 4.80 1.85 8.61
CA TYR A 184 5.43 2.21 7.33
C TYR A 184 6.96 2.19 7.44
N PRO A 185 7.57 1.04 7.77
CA PRO A 185 9.01 0.94 8.00
C PRO A 185 9.81 1.23 6.72
N VAL A 186 11.01 1.80 6.89
CA VAL A 186 11.98 2.02 5.80
C VAL A 186 13.08 0.96 5.93
N PRO A 187 13.12 -0.04 5.04
CA PRO A 187 14.11 -1.12 5.13
C PRO A 187 15.52 -0.65 4.74
N TYR A 188 16.54 -1.24 5.37
CA TYR A 188 17.94 -1.04 5.00
C TYR A 188 18.37 -2.07 3.93
N ILE A 189 17.72 -2.02 2.78
CA ILE A 189 18.00 -2.91 1.66
C ILE A 189 18.07 -2.11 0.36
N THR A 190 19.07 -2.39 -0.46
CA THR A 190 19.21 -1.79 -1.79
C THR A 190 19.05 -2.88 -2.85
N PRO A 191 18.23 -2.68 -3.88
CA PRO A 191 18.12 -3.61 -5.00
C PRO A 191 19.47 -3.82 -5.69
N ASP A 192 19.67 -4.96 -6.34
CA ASP A 192 20.80 -5.15 -7.23
C ASP A 192 20.76 -4.08 -8.33
N GLY A 193 21.89 -3.42 -8.58
CA GLY A 193 21.97 -2.29 -9.50
C GLY A 193 21.34 -0.98 -8.99
N GLY A 194 20.95 -0.91 -7.71
CA GLY A 194 20.41 0.30 -7.09
C GLY A 194 18.92 0.53 -7.35
N TYR A 195 18.41 1.65 -6.83
CA TYR A 195 17.04 2.08 -7.04
C TYR A 195 16.91 2.71 -8.44
N THR A 196 15.95 2.25 -9.20
CA THR A 196 15.57 2.79 -10.53
C THR A 196 14.11 3.26 -10.57
N LEU A 197 13.36 3.00 -9.51
CA LEU A 197 12.08 3.58 -9.16
C LEU A 197 12.21 4.32 -7.82
N ASP A 198 11.35 5.29 -7.64
CA ASP A 198 11.14 6.01 -6.40
C ASP A 198 10.86 5.04 -5.24
N ARG A 199 11.58 5.21 -4.12
CA ARG A 199 11.47 4.35 -2.94
C ARG A 199 10.07 4.32 -2.37
N ALA A 200 9.34 5.45 -2.42
CA ALA A 200 7.98 5.52 -1.92
C ALA A 200 7.03 4.59 -2.70
N LEU A 201 7.14 4.55 -4.03
CA LEU A 201 6.37 3.61 -4.84
C LEU A 201 6.82 2.16 -4.57
N LEU A 202 8.13 1.92 -4.55
CA LEU A 202 8.67 0.58 -4.37
C LEU A 202 8.29 -0.01 -3.00
N PHE A 203 8.44 0.76 -1.92
CA PHE A 203 8.06 0.33 -0.57
C PHE A 203 6.54 0.20 -0.42
N GLY A 204 5.77 1.08 -1.07
CA GLY A 204 4.31 0.97 -1.13
C GLY A 204 3.85 -0.34 -1.76
N MET A 205 4.50 -0.76 -2.85
CA MET A 205 4.25 -2.05 -3.48
C MET A 205 4.68 -3.23 -2.59
N ILE A 206 5.92 -3.23 -2.08
CA ILE A 206 6.45 -4.31 -1.23
C ILE A 206 5.58 -4.50 0.03
N ARG A 207 5.14 -3.40 0.64
CA ARG A 207 4.24 -3.45 1.80
C ARG A 207 2.92 -4.14 1.48
N GLN A 208 2.37 -3.91 0.28
CA GLN A 208 1.13 -4.55 -0.17
C GLN A 208 1.35 -6.00 -0.61
N GLU A 209 2.42 -6.30 -1.32
CA GLU A 209 2.69 -7.61 -1.92
C GLU A 209 3.09 -8.67 -0.88
N SER A 210 3.99 -8.33 0.03
CA SER A 210 4.62 -9.29 0.94
C SER A 210 4.66 -8.87 2.40
N ALA A 211 4.23 -7.64 2.73
CA ALA A 211 4.51 -7.04 4.05
C ALA A 211 6.01 -7.14 4.44
N PHE A 212 6.90 -6.92 3.46
CA PHE A 212 8.37 -7.06 3.56
C PHE A 212 8.88 -8.47 3.81
N ASN A 213 8.04 -9.50 3.71
CA ASN A 213 8.48 -10.89 3.84
C ASN A 213 9.10 -11.37 2.52
N SER A 214 10.44 -11.52 2.48
CA SER A 214 11.17 -12.01 1.30
C SER A 214 10.86 -13.47 0.94
N TRP A 215 10.32 -14.27 1.88
CA TRP A 215 9.92 -15.65 1.66
C TRP A 215 8.45 -15.81 1.27
N ALA A 216 7.74 -14.70 1.06
CA ALA A 216 6.32 -14.74 0.71
C ALA A 216 6.09 -15.54 -0.58
N LYS A 217 5.09 -16.43 -0.53
CA LYS A 217 4.67 -17.29 -1.65
C LYS A 217 3.16 -17.27 -1.74
N SER A 218 2.62 -16.89 -2.89
CA SER A 218 1.18 -16.95 -3.12
C SER A 218 0.74 -18.34 -3.57
N GLY A 219 -0.55 -18.64 -3.41
CA GLY A 219 -1.15 -19.90 -3.87
C GLY A 219 -1.04 -20.11 -5.39
N VAL A 220 -0.87 -19.04 -6.17
CA VAL A 220 -0.68 -19.08 -7.63
C VAL A 220 0.78 -19.05 -8.06
N GLY A 221 1.72 -19.03 -7.11
CA GLY A 221 3.15 -19.20 -7.37
C GLY A 221 3.95 -17.90 -7.51
N ALA A 222 3.39 -16.74 -7.16
CA ALA A 222 4.15 -15.50 -7.03
C ALA A 222 5.11 -15.59 -5.83
N ARG A 223 6.28 -14.92 -5.91
CA ARG A 223 7.37 -15.06 -4.92
C ARG A 223 8.08 -13.76 -4.59
N GLY A 224 8.55 -13.72 -3.35
CA GLY A 224 9.46 -12.70 -2.84
C GLY A 224 8.80 -11.38 -2.50
N LEU A 225 9.62 -10.37 -2.24
CA LEU A 225 9.17 -9.04 -1.77
C LEU A 225 8.12 -8.39 -2.67
N MET A 226 8.28 -8.52 -3.99
CA MET A 226 7.41 -7.90 -4.98
C MET A 226 6.48 -8.90 -5.67
N GLN A 227 6.31 -10.11 -5.12
CA GLN A 227 5.42 -11.18 -5.58
C GLN A 227 5.46 -11.41 -7.08
N LEU A 228 6.67 -11.65 -7.61
CA LEU A 228 6.85 -11.85 -9.04
C LEU A 228 6.42 -13.26 -9.48
N MET A 229 5.65 -13.32 -10.55
CA MET A 229 5.38 -14.56 -11.27
C MET A 229 6.59 -14.96 -12.12
N MET A 230 6.84 -16.27 -12.26
CA MET A 230 7.98 -16.79 -13.01
C MET A 230 8.05 -16.28 -14.46
N GLY A 231 6.90 -16.09 -15.11
CA GLY A 231 6.84 -15.52 -16.47
C GLY A 231 7.42 -14.11 -16.52
N ALA A 232 6.89 -13.21 -15.69
CA ALA A 232 7.37 -11.84 -15.59
C ALA A 232 8.86 -11.76 -15.19
N ALA A 233 9.27 -12.58 -14.22
CA ALA A 233 10.67 -12.64 -13.78
C ALA A 233 11.60 -13.15 -14.90
N GLY A 234 11.19 -14.16 -15.65
CA GLY A 234 11.93 -14.69 -16.81
C GLY A 234 12.11 -13.66 -17.92
N ASP A 235 11.05 -12.90 -18.24
CA ASP A 235 11.10 -11.83 -19.24
C ASP A 235 12.01 -10.69 -18.78
N MET A 236 11.91 -10.27 -17.49
CA MET A 236 12.72 -9.18 -16.95
C MET A 236 14.19 -9.53 -16.79
N SER A 237 14.51 -10.78 -16.46
CA SER A 237 15.88 -11.29 -16.37
C SER A 237 16.49 -11.68 -17.70
N GLN A 238 15.69 -11.76 -18.78
CA GLN A 238 16.06 -12.34 -20.09
C GLN A 238 16.56 -13.79 -19.95
N ASN A 239 16.11 -14.49 -18.90
CA ASN A 239 16.52 -15.86 -18.61
C ASN A 239 15.27 -16.74 -18.34
N ARG A 240 14.78 -17.42 -19.35
CA ARG A 240 13.64 -18.33 -19.25
C ARG A 240 13.90 -19.58 -18.40
N ARG A 241 15.18 -19.86 -18.09
CA ARG A 241 15.59 -20.95 -17.19
C ARG A 241 15.86 -20.48 -15.76
N LEU A 242 15.37 -19.29 -15.40
CA LEU A 242 15.52 -18.73 -14.06
C LEU A 242 14.96 -19.72 -13.02
N GLN A 243 15.75 -20.02 -12.01
CA GLN A 243 15.31 -20.89 -10.92
C GLN A 243 14.45 -20.11 -9.94
N ARG A 244 13.33 -20.71 -9.51
CA ARG A 244 12.38 -20.07 -8.56
C ARG A 244 13.03 -19.58 -7.28
N ILE A 245 14.04 -20.31 -6.76
CA ILE A 245 14.75 -19.95 -5.54
C ILE A 245 15.42 -18.59 -5.61
N LYS A 246 15.84 -18.15 -6.80
CA LYS A 246 16.42 -16.82 -7.00
C LYS A 246 15.46 -15.67 -6.72
N LEU A 247 14.16 -15.91 -6.76
CA LEU A 247 13.15 -14.91 -6.39
C LEU A 247 12.98 -14.76 -4.88
N ASP A 248 13.54 -15.64 -4.09
CA ASP A 248 13.58 -15.53 -2.63
C ASP A 248 14.74 -14.61 -2.17
N ASP A 249 15.70 -14.28 -3.06
CA ASP A 249 16.69 -13.23 -2.82
C ASP A 249 16.03 -11.85 -2.91
N PRO A 250 15.99 -11.08 -1.82
CA PRO A 250 15.24 -9.84 -1.77
C PRO A 250 15.81 -8.76 -2.68
N ARG A 251 17.13 -8.67 -2.83
CA ARG A 251 17.79 -7.66 -3.67
C ARG A 251 17.53 -7.91 -5.15
N TYR A 252 17.65 -9.17 -5.56
CA TYR A 252 17.37 -9.59 -6.92
C TYR A 252 15.87 -9.51 -7.25
N ASN A 253 15.00 -9.87 -6.31
CA ASN A 253 13.55 -9.74 -6.46
C ASN A 253 13.14 -8.27 -6.68
N MET A 254 13.67 -7.35 -5.87
CA MET A 254 13.45 -5.91 -6.03
C MET A 254 14.00 -5.40 -7.37
N PHE A 255 15.17 -5.86 -7.81
CA PHE A 255 15.72 -5.50 -9.12
C PHE A 255 14.77 -5.88 -10.26
N LEU A 256 14.29 -7.11 -10.28
CA LEU A 256 13.35 -7.55 -11.32
C LEU A 256 11.99 -6.87 -11.20
N GLY A 257 11.49 -6.67 -9.98
CA GLY A 257 10.20 -6.05 -9.70
C GLY A 257 10.14 -4.60 -10.15
N GLN A 258 11.17 -3.80 -9.85
CA GLN A 258 11.21 -2.41 -10.34
C GLN A 258 11.37 -2.35 -11.87
N LYS A 259 12.10 -3.28 -12.47
CA LYS A 259 12.20 -3.38 -13.94
C LYS A 259 10.84 -3.71 -14.57
N TYR A 260 10.07 -4.62 -13.97
CA TYR A 260 8.72 -4.96 -14.42
C TYR A 260 7.77 -3.77 -14.26
N MET A 261 7.78 -3.09 -13.11
CA MET A 261 6.94 -1.90 -12.90
C MET A 261 7.29 -0.77 -13.87
N LYS A 262 8.58 -0.53 -14.16
CA LYS A 262 9.01 0.45 -15.19
C LYS A 262 8.47 0.09 -16.58
N THR A 263 8.44 -1.20 -16.90
CA THR A 263 7.82 -1.66 -18.15
C THR A 263 6.32 -1.33 -18.19
N MET A 264 5.60 -1.55 -17.09
CA MET A 264 4.17 -1.22 -17.02
C MET A 264 3.91 0.29 -17.07
N LEU A 265 4.81 1.11 -16.53
CA LEU A 265 4.76 2.58 -16.63
C LEU A 265 5.05 3.11 -18.04
N GLY A 266 5.71 2.32 -18.87
CA GLY A 266 6.13 2.73 -20.21
C GLY A 266 4.97 3.11 -21.15
N LYS A 267 5.29 3.90 -22.19
CA LYS A 267 4.33 4.38 -23.21
C LYS A 267 3.51 3.28 -23.86
N GLN A 268 4.09 2.08 -24.00
CA GLN A 268 3.43 0.94 -24.62
C GLN A 268 2.20 0.45 -23.84
N PHE A 269 2.17 0.65 -22.50
CA PHE A 269 1.11 0.13 -21.64
C PHE A 269 0.28 1.23 -20.99
N ALA A 270 0.88 2.12 -20.25
CA ALA A 270 0.14 3.06 -19.40
C ALA A 270 0.57 4.52 -19.56
N ASP A 271 1.64 4.81 -20.26
CA ASP A 271 2.17 6.17 -20.47
C ASP A 271 2.27 6.99 -19.17
N GLY A 272 2.88 6.39 -18.16
CA GLY A 272 3.07 6.97 -16.85
C GLY A 272 1.84 6.95 -15.93
N ASN A 273 0.67 6.55 -16.38
CA ASN A 273 -0.55 6.52 -15.58
C ASN A 273 -0.49 5.41 -14.52
N LEU A 274 -0.41 5.78 -13.24
CA LEU A 274 -0.26 4.83 -12.13
C LEU A 274 -1.44 3.88 -11.96
N PHE A 275 -2.68 4.31 -12.17
CA PHE A 275 -3.83 3.41 -12.05
C PHE A 275 -3.76 2.28 -13.08
N LYS A 276 -3.46 2.62 -14.33
CA LYS A 276 -3.30 1.63 -15.41
C LYS A 276 -2.06 0.77 -15.19
N SER A 277 -0.94 1.36 -14.75
CA SER A 277 0.30 0.62 -14.49
C SER A 277 0.15 -0.39 -13.37
N LEU A 278 -0.50 -0.02 -12.26
CA LEU A 278 -0.78 -0.92 -11.14
C LEU A 278 -1.81 -2.00 -11.52
N THR A 279 -2.81 -1.65 -12.36
CA THR A 279 -3.70 -2.66 -12.95
C THR A 279 -2.91 -3.68 -13.76
N ALA A 280 -2.00 -3.22 -14.62
CA ALA A 280 -1.17 -4.08 -15.46
C ALA A 280 -0.19 -4.93 -14.65
N TYR A 281 0.37 -4.36 -13.57
CA TYR A 281 1.27 -5.09 -12.68
C TYR A 281 0.56 -6.26 -11.98
N ASN A 282 -0.60 -6.00 -11.37
CA ASN A 282 -1.34 -6.97 -10.58
C ASN A 282 -2.11 -7.99 -11.44
N ALA A 283 -2.86 -7.52 -12.45
CA ALA A 283 -3.73 -8.37 -13.27
C ALA A 283 -3.14 -8.78 -14.62
N GLY A 284 -1.97 -8.25 -14.97
CA GLY A 284 -1.34 -8.41 -16.28
C GLY A 284 -1.79 -7.36 -17.29
N PRO A 285 -0.89 -6.98 -18.25
CA PRO A 285 -1.17 -5.93 -19.21
C PRO A 285 -2.32 -6.26 -20.18
N GLY A 286 -2.54 -7.52 -20.50
CA GLY A 286 -3.65 -7.96 -21.34
C GLY A 286 -5.03 -7.70 -20.72
N ASN A 287 -5.18 -8.00 -19.42
CA ASN A 287 -6.40 -7.70 -18.69
C ASN A 287 -6.63 -6.20 -18.55
N MET A 288 -5.59 -5.44 -18.24
CA MET A 288 -5.67 -3.98 -18.17
C MET A 288 -6.19 -3.39 -19.50
N GLN A 289 -5.59 -3.76 -20.63
CA GLN A 289 -6.02 -3.29 -21.95
C GLN A 289 -7.46 -3.68 -22.28
N LYS A 290 -7.84 -4.93 -21.94
CA LYS A 290 -9.22 -5.41 -22.12
C LYS A 290 -10.20 -4.55 -21.30
N TRP A 291 -9.92 -4.32 -20.01
CA TRP A 291 -10.82 -3.58 -19.14
C TRP A 291 -10.93 -2.10 -19.51
N VAL A 292 -9.83 -1.45 -19.90
CA VAL A 292 -9.86 -0.07 -20.42
C VAL A 292 -10.80 0.05 -21.63
N LYS A 293 -10.83 -0.96 -22.51
CA LYS A 293 -11.68 -0.95 -23.72
C LYS A 293 -13.13 -1.32 -23.44
N SER A 294 -13.37 -2.20 -22.47
CA SER A 294 -14.71 -2.78 -22.22
C SER A 294 -15.53 -2.08 -21.17
N THR A 295 -14.93 -1.16 -20.38
CA THR A 295 -15.62 -0.44 -19.31
C THR A 295 -15.82 1.03 -19.66
N ASN A 296 -17.03 1.55 -19.40
CA ASN A 296 -17.31 2.97 -19.54
C ASN A 296 -17.09 3.67 -18.19
N PHE A 297 -15.93 4.26 -17.99
CA PHE A 297 -15.57 5.04 -16.80
C PHE A 297 -15.62 6.56 -17.05
N ARG A 298 -16.14 7.03 -18.20
CA ARG A 298 -16.41 8.44 -18.53
C ARG A 298 -15.22 9.39 -18.28
N ASP A 299 -14.01 8.89 -18.51
CA ASP A 299 -12.75 9.60 -18.20
C ASP A 299 -12.59 10.02 -16.72
N ASP A 300 -13.37 9.42 -15.83
CA ASP A 300 -13.26 9.62 -14.39
C ASP A 300 -12.25 8.64 -13.80
N PRO A 301 -11.10 9.10 -13.26
CA PRO A 301 -10.06 8.22 -12.73
C PRO A 301 -10.53 7.33 -11.59
N LEU A 302 -11.38 7.83 -10.69
CA LEU A 302 -11.90 7.04 -9.58
C LEU A 302 -12.94 6.02 -10.05
N LEU A 303 -13.79 6.40 -11.01
CA LEU A 303 -14.73 5.46 -11.61
C LEU A 303 -14.01 4.37 -12.41
N TYR A 304 -12.82 4.65 -12.97
CA TYR A 304 -11.97 3.62 -13.59
C TYR A 304 -11.64 2.52 -12.58
N ILE A 305 -11.14 2.86 -11.38
CA ILE A 305 -10.83 1.88 -10.33
C ILE A 305 -12.06 1.03 -10.03
N GLU A 306 -13.22 1.67 -9.76
CA GLU A 306 -14.46 1.00 -9.40
C GLU A 306 -15.10 0.21 -10.55
N SER A 307 -14.63 0.43 -11.79
CA SER A 307 -15.07 -0.31 -12.98
C SER A 307 -14.23 -1.55 -13.28
N ILE A 308 -13.08 -1.73 -12.62
CA ILE A 308 -12.24 -2.92 -12.79
C ILE A 308 -13.01 -4.16 -12.29
N PRO A 309 -13.22 -5.20 -13.10
CA PRO A 309 -14.00 -6.38 -12.71
C PRO A 309 -13.39 -7.15 -11.53
N ALA A 310 -12.03 -7.22 -11.45
CA ALA A 310 -11.33 -7.94 -10.41
C ALA A 310 -11.25 -7.11 -9.11
N ARG A 311 -11.99 -7.54 -8.07
CA ARG A 311 -11.98 -6.89 -6.76
C ARG A 311 -10.58 -6.80 -6.17
N GLU A 312 -9.76 -7.83 -6.32
CA GLU A 312 -8.38 -7.85 -5.83
C GLU A 312 -7.58 -6.70 -6.43
N THR A 313 -7.70 -6.47 -7.74
CA THR A 313 -6.97 -5.40 -8.43
C THR A 313 -7.43 -4.01 -8.02
N ARG A 314 -8.73 -3.79 -7.76
CA ARG A 314 -9.23 -2.51 -7.20
C ARG A 314 -8.56 -2.22 -5.87
N ILE A 315 -8.64 -3.18 -4.93
CA ILE A 315 -8.03 -3.07 -3.61
C ILE A 315 -6.50 -2.85 -3.72
N TYR A 316 -5.84 -3.54 -4.65
CA TYR A 316 -4.41 -3.39 -4.88
C TYR A 316 -4.02 -1.96 -5.23
N ILE A 317 -4.73 -1.35 -6.18
CA ILE A 317 -4.47 0.04 -6.60
C ILE A 317 -4.61 1.00 -5.43
N GLU A 318 -5.72 0.93 -4.71
CA GLU A 318 -5.99 1.79 -3.55
C GLU A 318 -4.91 1.63 -2.47
N ARG A 319 -4.55 0.38 -2.15
CA ARG A 319 -3.55 0.08 -1.12
C ARG A 319 -2.15 0.54 -1.50
N VAL A 320 -1.72 0.28 -2.72
CA VAL A 320 -0.37 0.69 -3.17
C VAL A 320 -0.25 2.21 -3.21
N LEU A 321 -1.27 2.91 -3.72
CA LEU A 321 -1.21 4.37 -3.79
C LEU A 321 -1.29 5.04 -2.43
N SER A 322 -2.17 4.59 -1.54
CA SER A 322 -2.18 5.13 -0.17
C SER A 322 -0.85 4.87 0.54
N ASN A 323 -0.27 3.67 0.39
CA ASN A 323 1.05 3.39 0.93
C ASN A 323 2.12 4.32 0.34
N MET A 324 2.14 4.50 -0.99
CA MET A 324 3.09 5.39 -1.67
C MET A 324 2.96 6.83 -1.17
N TRP A 325 1.74 7.36 -1.04
CA TRP A 325 1.50 8.70 -0.54
C TRP A 325 1.98 8.87 0.91
N ILE A 326 1.69 7.88 1.77
CA ILE A 326 2.14 7.89 3.17
C ILE A 326 3.69 7.80 3.24
N TYR A 327 4.33 6.96 2.41
CA TYR A 327 5.80 6.92 2.34
C TYR A 327 6.39 8.25 1.87
N ARG A 328 5.76 8.96 0.92
CA ARG A 328 6.19 10.31 0.53
C ARG A 328 6.07 11.31 1.67
N MET A 329 4.96 11.29 2.42
CA MET A 329 4.81 12.09 3.64
C MET A 329 5.94 11.79 4.64
N ARG A 330 6.24 10.50 4.88
CA ARG A 330 7.33 10.09 5.76
C ARG A 330 8.71 10.59 5.29
N MET A 331 8.93 10.68 4.00
CA MET A 331 10.19 11.11 3.40
C MET A 331 10.26 12.62 3.14
N GLY A 332 9.22 13.38 3.49
CA GLY A 332 9.14 14.81 3.23
C GLY A 332 9.13 15.17 1.74
N GLN A 333 8.55 14.32 0.91
CA GLN A 333 8.50 14.48 -0.55
C GLN A 333 7.15 15.07 -1.00
N ASP A 334 7.14 15.75 -2.14
CA ASP A 334 5.91 16.18 -2.81
C ASP A 334 5.06 14.99 -3.27
N ILE A 335 3.74 15.20 -3.32
CA ILE A 335 2.79 14.12 -3.65
C ILE A 335 1.92 14.52 -4.86
N PRO A 336 2.51 14.81 -6.03
CA PRO A 336 1.78 15.33 -7.19
C PRO A 336 0.69 14.37 -7.69
N THR A 337 0.83 13.07 -7.48
CA THR A 337 -0.21 12.10 -7.86
C THR A 337 -1.43 12.13 -6.93
N LEU A 338 -1.26 12.50 -5.65
CA LEU A 338 -2.38 12.75 -4.75
C LEU A 338 -3.13 14.02 -5.18
N ASP A 339 -2.39 15.09 -5.50
CA ASP A 339 -2.97 16.35 -5.99
C ASP A 339 -3.76 16.15 -7.28
N ALA A 340 -3.21 15.38 -8.20
CA ALA A 340 -3.87 15.04 -9.45
C ALA A 340 -5.21 14.31 -9.20
N VAL A 341 -5.21 13.25 -8.39
CA VAL A 341 -6.44 12.48 -8.12
C VAL A 341 -7.44 13.31 -7.32
N ALA A 342 -7.00 14.10 -6.35
CA ALA A 342 -7.86 14.98 -5.55
C ALA A 342 -8.53 16.07 -6.41
N SER A 343 -7.88 16.51 -7.50
CA SER A 343 -8.45 17.43 -8.49
C SER A 343 -9.23 16.75 -9.62
N GLY A 344 -9.40 15.43 -9.58
CA GLY A 344 -10.09 14.65 -10.62
C GLY A 344 -9.24 14.31 -11.84
N SER A 345 -7.93 14.49 -11.78
CA SER A 345 -7.00 14.20 -12.85
C SER A 345 -6.34 12.83 -12.72
N TRP A 346 -5.81 12.29 -13.82
CA TRP A 346 -5.08 11.03 -13.81
C TRP A 346 -3.74 11.14 -13.08
N PRO A 347 -3.38 10.16 -12.21
CA PRO A 347 -2.11 10.18 -11.48
C PRO A 347 -0.96 9.77 -12.40
N ILE A 348 -0.30 10.72 -13.02
CA ILE A 348 0.88 10.48 -13.82
C ILE A 348 2.10 10.39 -12.91
N TYR A 349 2.83 9.29 -13.01
CA TYR A 349 3.99 9.02 -12.17
C TYR A 349 5.11 10.03 -12.39
N GLN A 350 5.59 10.56 -11.28
CA GLN A 350 6.76 11.43 -11.23
C GLN A 350 7.65 10.95 -10.07
N GLY A 351 8.86 10.52 -10.37
CA GLY A 351 9.83 10.13 -9.34
C GLY A 351 10.24 11.35 -8.52
N GLN A 352 10.31 11.21 -7.19
CA GLN A 352 10.71 12.27 -6.27
C GLN A 352 12.07 12.02 -5.64
N ASP A 353 12.58 10.79 -5.70
CA ASP A 353 13.96 10.52 -5.32
C ASP A 353 14.91 11.11 -6.37
N ASN A 354 16.00 11.76 -5.92
CA ASN A 354 17.14 12.08 -6.78
C ASN A 354 17.85 10.77 -7.17
N ILE A 355 17.19 9.99 -8.03
CA ILE A 355 17.78 8.79 -8.60
C ILE A 355 18.82 9.27 -9.61
N GLN A 356 20.09 9.35 -9.19
CA GLN A 356 21.18 9.46 -10.14
C GLN A 356 21.07 8.22 -11.04
N THR A 357 20.58 8.45 -12.25
CA THR A 357 20.70 7.48 -13.31
C THR A 357 22.20 7.17 -13.42
N ALA A 358 22.57 5.94 -13.08
CA ALA A 358 23.87 5.39 -13.45
C ALA A 358 23.92 5.29 -14.99
N GLN A 359 24.02 6.44 -15.64
CA GLN A 359 24.34 6.60 -17.04
C GLN A 359 25.64 7.40 -17.10
N ASN A 360 26.61 6.74 -17.66
CA ASN A 360 27.94 7.20 -18.09
C ASN A 360 29.05 7.04 -17.06
N ASN A 361 29.64 5.85 -17.04
CA ASN A 361 31.07 5.70 -17.18
C ASN A 361 31.32 4.40 -17.94
N ASN A 362 31.41 4.52 -19.24
CA ASN A 362 32.29 3.71 -20.12
C ASN A 362 33.50 4.54 -20.46
#